data_72c03b656d854299df53ee4f0730095f
#
_entry.id   72c03b656d854299df53ee4f0730095f
#
_cell.length_a   1.000
_cell.length_b   1.000
_cell.length_c   1.000
_cell.angle_alpha   90.00
_cell.angle_beta   90.00
_cell.angle_gamma   90.00
#
_symmetry.space_group_name_H-M   'P 1'
#
loop_
_entity.id
_entity.type
_entity.pdbx_description
1 polymer ?
#
loop_
_entity_poly.entity_id
_entity_poly.type
_entity_poly.pdbx_seq_one_letter_code
_entity_poly.pdbx_strand_id
1 'polypeptide(L)'
;MIRRSVWFGALLGAGLFGTVGSAAASQILIDNRDAGTAQGLDDPTPANPVGGNPGVTRGEQARIVFQFAADLWGAVLQSDVPITVSASFARLSCTATSGVLGSAGTNYVFGFDAPAPAGALANTWYHSALFDALAGEDAAPGQADITARFNGALGSTDCLEGASWYFGLDGKQPAGSIDFLNVVLHEMAHGLGFSGFGNLRTGLPFAGYPDVYSTFVFDNAQQKSWYAMTPTERVASALNDGKLVFTGANVKAQAPFALAPLLQLRISAPAAAAGDYGFNQAAFGPVATPANFSGGIVAAVTGANREGCAPFDNAAEVTGHLALVDRGSCAFTVKVDNAQLAGATGVIIANNQPGNVVAGGTPVNPVTIPVISVNQADGNTMKANLAGLSGGVVVGNTLAGADAAGHVQLYAPTVLAQGSSFSHYDTRLTPNALMEYAISADLAGQIDVDLTPALFKDEGWKLNEANQRLLGCDTDIPTIAPGGVIVGANVVASARLLAAAAGSLGEYRSTIHNYADRLAGDGLLSRRQAQRLDRCLNPARTRQQFEAWGSGSGEQD
;
A
#
# COMPACT_ATOMS: atom_id res chain seq x y z
N MET A 1 24.29 -20.46 -3.94
CA MET A 1 24.67 -19.44 -2.96
C MET A 1 26.17 -19.20 -3.09
N ILE A 2 26.57 -18.11 -3.67
CA ILE A 2 27.99 -17.77 -3.84
C ILE A 2 28.23 -16.48 -3.06
N ARG A 3 29.01 -16.56 -1.97
CA ARG A 3 29.59 -15.36 -1.37
C ARG A 3 30.65 -14.83 -2.33
N ARG A 4 30.46 -13.65 -2.87
CA ARG A 4 31.51 -12.93 -3.59
C ARG A 4 31.90 -11.71 -2.74
N SER A 5 33.11 -11.74 -2.21
CA SER A 5 33.75 -10.56 -1.59
C SER A 5 34.28 -9.69 -2.72
N VAL A 6 33.75 -8.46 -2.83
CA VAL A 6 34.30 -7.48 -3.76
C VAL A 6 35.45 -6.77 -3.07
N TRP A 7 36.68 -7.01 -3.55
CA TRP A 7 37.85 -6.29 -3.11
C TRP A 7 37.98 -4.96 -3.84
N PHE A 8 37.83 -3.85 -3.12
CA PHE A 8 38.17 -2.52 -3.66
C PHE A 8 39.69 -2.39 -3.69
N GLY A 9 40.26 -2.57 -4.86
CA GLY A 9 41.64 -2.19 -5.14
C GLY A 9 41.76 -0.66 -5.15
N ALA A 10 42.45 -0.07 -4.17
CA ALA A 10 42.76 1.35 -4.17
C ALA A 10 43.70 1.69 -5.32
N LEU A 11 43.19 2.14 -6.43
CA LEU A 11 43.95 2.81 -7.49
C LEU A 11 44.07 4.29 -7.13
N LEU A 12 45.22 4.69 -6.62
CA LEU A 12 45.67 6.08 -6.56
C LEU A 12 45.90 6.59 -7.99
N GLY A 13 45.00 7.39 -8.54
CA GLY A 13 45.09 8.00 -9.86
C GLY A 13 44.50 9.40 -9.86
N ALA A 14 45.35 10.37 -9.99
CA ALA A 14 45.25 11.79 -10.36
C ALA A 14 43.85 12.38 -10.61
N GLY A 15 43.62 13.55 -9.98
CA GLY A 15 42.39 14.35 -10.03
C GLY A 15 41.87 14.64 -11.43
N LEU A 16 40.60 14.30 -11.59
CA LEU A 16 39.69 14.94 -12.55
C LEU A 16 38.54 15.51 -11.72
N PHE A 17 38.32 16.80 -11.87
CA PHE A 17 37.12 17.46 -11.35
C PHE A 17 35.92 16.79 -12.04
N GLY A 18 35.38 15.76 -11.41
CA GLY A 18 34.13 15.13 -11.82
C GLY A 18 32.99 16.12 -11.59
N THR A 19 32.32 16.53 -12.66
CA THR A 19 30.95 17.05 -12.59
C THR A 19 30.17 16.10 -11.70
N VAL A 20 29.52 16.60 -10.66
CA VAL A 20 28.53 15.84 -9.88
C VAL A 20 27.42 15.52 -10.86
N GLY A 21 27.48 14.37 -11.51
CA GLY A 21 26.41 13.83 -12.32
C GLY A 21 25.23 13.66 -11.39
N SER A 22 24.09 14.25 -11.68
CA SER A 22 22.84 13.88 -11.06
C SER A 22 22.68 12.39 -11.29
N ALA A 23 22.58 11.57 -10.22
CA ALA A 23 22.34 10.15 -10.35
C ALA A 23 21.09 9.95 -11.24
N ALA A 24 21.20 9.06 -12.20
CA ALA A 24 20.14 8.80 -13.16
C ALA A 24 18.97 8.06 -12.47
N ALA A 25 17.75 8.26 -12.96
CA ALA A 25 16.62 7.41 -12.64
C ALA A 25 16.97 5.96 -12.98
N SER A 26 16.55 5.00 -12.14
CA SER A 26 16.84 3.59 -12.36
C SER A 26 16.16 3.08 -13.62
N GLN A 27 16.86 2.27 -14.41
CA GLN A 27 16.25 1.51 -15.50
C GLN A 27 15.75 0.17 -14.96
N ILE A 28 14.45 -0.11 -15.13
CA ILE A 28 13.88 -1.41 -14.79
C ILE A 28 13.46 -2.12 -16.07
N LEU A 29 14.05 -3.27 -16.33
CA LEU A 29 13.87 -4.09 -17.52
C LEU A 29 12.96 -5.28 -17.22
N ILE A 30 11.99 -5.54 -18.11
CA ILE A 30 11.05 -6.65 -17.95
C ILE A 30 11.47 -7.82 -18.86
N ASP A 31 11.87 -8.93 -18.25
CA ASP A 31 12.10 -10.20 -18.93
C ASP A 31 10.79 -10.99 -18.99
N ASN A 32 10.11 -10.96 -20.14
CA ASN A 32 8.84 -11.63 -20.36
C ASN A 32 9.03 -13.16 -20.50
N ARG A 33 8.68 -13.90 -19.44
CA ARG A 33 8.81 -15.36 -19.40
C ARG A 33 7.64 -16.09 -20.07
N ASP A 34 6.58 -15.38 -20.45
CA ASP A 34 5.45 -15.93 -21.19
C ASP A 34 5.64 -15.82 -22.73
N ALA A 35 6.74 -15.25 -23.20
CA ALA A 35 6.99 -15.04 -24.62
C ALA A 35 6.89 -16.34 -25.43
N GLY A 36 6.07 -16.34 -26.47
CA GLY A 36 5.79 -17.50 -27.33
C GLY A 36 4.83 -18.54 -26.73
N THR A 37 4.27 -18.29 -25.55
CA THR A 37 3.33 -19.24 -24.89
C THR A 37 1.87 -19.02 -25.29
N ALA A 38 1.54 -17.88 -25.87
CA ALA A 38 0.17 -17.40 -26.11
C ALA A 38 -0.69 -17.33 -24.83
N GLN A 39 -0.04 -17.07 -23.68
CA GLN A 39 -0.68 -16.92 -22.36
C GLN A 39 -0.08 -15.73 -21.60
N GLY A 40 -0.76 -15.29 -20.55
CA GLY A 40 -0.26 -14.27 -19.63
C GLY A 40 0.18 -12.98 -20.35
N LEU A 41 1.47 -12.65 -20.23
CA LEU A 41 2.05 -11.48 -20.91
C LEU A 41 2.10 -11.63 -22.44
N ASP A 42 1.80 -12.80 -22.99
CA ASP A 42 1.75 -13.06 -24.42
C ASP A 42 0.35 -13.52 -24.90
N ASP A 43 -0.69 -13.30 -24.09
CA ASP A 43 -2.08 -13.67 -24.39
C ASP A 43 -2.61 -12.88 -25.59
N PRO A 44 -2.89 -13.56 -26.74
CA PRO A 44 -3.34 -12.91 -27.97
C PRO A 44 -4.84 -12.54 -27.96
N THR A 45 -5.57 -12.83 -26.89
CA THR A 45 -7.01 -12.55 -26.79
C THR A 45 -7.26 -11.07 -27.04
N PRO A 46 -8.10 -10.72 -28.05
CA PRO A 46 -8.41 -9.32 -28.33
C PRO A 46 -9.02 -8.60 -27.13
N ALA A 47 -8.60 -7.37 -26.92
CA ALA A 47 -9.10 -6.47 -25.87
C ALA A 47 -9.26 -5.06 -26.44
N ASN A 48 -10.21 -4.30 -25.89
CA ASN A 48 -10.33 -2.89 -26.22
C ASN A 48 -9.43 -2.05 -25.31
N PRO A 49 -8.86 -0.94 -25.79
CA PRO A 49 -8.15 0.02 -24.97
C PRO A 49 -8.97 0.42 -23.74
N VAL A 50 -8.33 0.51 -22.57
CA VAL A 50 -9.03 0.73 -21.28
C VAL A 50 -8.20 1.61 -20.34
N GLY A 51 -8.83 2.59 -19.68
CA GLY A 51 -8.20 3.39 -18.63
C GLY A 51 -6.86 4.03 -19.00
N GLY A 52 -6.70 4.46 -20.26
CA GLY A 52 -5.44 5.02 -20.77
C GLY A 52 -4.41 3.99 -21.27
N ASN A 53 -4.70 2.70 -21.14
CA ASN A 53 -3.90 1.62 -21.72
C ASN A 53 -4.34 1.39 -23.19
N PRO A 54 -3.46 1.61 -24.18
CA PRO A 54 -3.79 1.51 -25.62
C PRO A 54 -3.76 0.08 -26.17
N GLY A 55 -3.33 -0.91 -25.39
CA GLY A 55 -3.15 -2.30 -25.85
C GLY A 55 -4.43 -2.90 -26.44
N VAL A 56 -4.29 -3.68 -27.51
CA VAL A 56 -5.41 -4.29 -28.25
C VAL A 56 -5.51 -5.80 -28.04
N THR A 57 -4.63 -6.38 -27.25
CA THR A 57 -4.74 -7.74 -26.71
C THR A 57 -4.53 -7.74 -25.19
N ARG A 58 -4.99 -8.81 -24.52
CA ARG A 58 -4.82 -8.93 -23.05
C ARG A 58 -3.34 -8.95 -22.66
N GLY A 59 -2.52 -9.70 -23.38
CA GLY A 59 -1.08 -9.77 -23.13
C GLY A 59 -0.39 -8.44 -23.38
N GLU A 60 -0.76 -7.71 -24.43
CA GLU A 60 -0.24 -6.37 -24.68
C GLU A 60 -0.63 -5.39 -23.55
N GLN A 61 -1.89 -5.40 -23.14
CA GLN A 61 -2.33 -4.59 -22.00
C GLN A 61 -1.57 -4.92 -20.71
N ALA A 62 -1.37 -6.20 -20.42
CA ALA A 62 -0.61 -6.63 -19.24
C ALA A 62 0.86 -6.17 -19.31
N ARG A 63 1.52 -6.28 -20.46
CA ARG A 63 2.90 -5.77 -20.66
C ARG A 63 2.99 -4.26 -20.46
N ILE A 64 2.02 -3.51 -21.00
CA ILE A 64 1.97 -2.05 -20.84
C ILE A 64 1.83 -1.68 -19.36
N VAL A 65 0.95 -2.33 -18.59
CA VAL A 65 0.83 -2.10 -17.15
C VAL A 65 2.15 -2.39 -16.44
N PHE A 66 2.80 -3.50 -16.80
CA PHE A 66 4.06 -3.90 -16.18
C PHE A 66 5.18 -2.89 -16.45
N GLN A 67 5.31 -2.44 -17.72
CA GLN A 67 6.28 -1.41 -18.08
C GLN A 67 5.97 -0.07 -17.40
N PHE A 68 4.69 0.28 -17.29
CA PHE A 68 4.28 1.49 -16.59
C PHE A 68 4.65 1.46 -15.10
N ALA A 69 4.45 0.33 -14.42
CA ALA A 69 4.89 0.13 -13.04
C ALA A 69 6.42 0.21 -12.92
N ALA A 70 7.16 -0.39 -13.87
CA ALA A 70 8.61 -0.30 -13.95
C ALA A 70 9.09 1.14 -14.14
N ASP A 71 8.42 1.92 -14.98
CA ASP A 71 8.73 3.34 -15.20
C ASP A 71 8.44 4.19 -13.95
N LEU A 72 7.37 3.87 -13.19
CA LEU A 72 7.07 4.54 -11.92
C LEU A 72 8.16 4.29 -10.87
N TRP A 73 8.48 3.01 -10.59
CA TRP A 73 9.56 2.69 -9.64
C TRP A 73 10.93 3.17 -10.13
N GLY A 74 11.20 3.05 -11.42
CA GLY A 74 12.44 3.53 -12.03
C GLY A 74 12.61 5.05 -11.91
N ALA A 75 11.51 5.83 -12.00
CA ALA A 75 11.56 7.27 -11.77
C ALA A 75 11.82 7.62 -10.29
N VAL A 76 11.29 6.80 -9.35
CA VAL A 76 11.39 7.00 -7.89
C VAL A 76 12.78 6.64 -7.36
N LEU A 77 13.36 5.54 -7.84
CA LEU A 77 14.65 5.01 -7.37
C LEU A 77 15.82 5.56 -8.18
N GLN A 78 17.01 5.61 -7.56
CA GLN A 78 18.26 5.93 -8.23
C GLN A 78 19.20 4.73 -8.21
N SER A 79 19.60 4.28 -9.39
CA SER A 79 20.62 3.25 -9.59
C SER A 79 21.30 3.46 -10.93
N ASP A 80 22.62 3.33 -10.96
CA ASP A 80 23.39 3.28 -12.21
C ASP A 80 23.44 1.86 -12.79
N VAL A 81 22.94 0.87 -12.04
CA VAL A 81 22.83 -0.54 -12.47
C VAL A 81 21.37 -0.82 -12.81
N PRO A 82 21.08 -1.33 -14.02
CA PRO A 82 19.72 -1.73 -14.40
C PRO A 82 19.19 -2.84 -13.50
N ILE A 83 17.89 -2.80 -13.21
CA ILE A 83 17.17 -3.82 -12.45
C ILE A 83 16.40 -4.68 -13.43
N THR A 84 16.58 -6.00 -13.39
CA THR A 84 15.85 -6.92 -14.28
C THR A 84 14.78 -7.69 -13.51
N VAL A 85 13.53 -7.63 -14.00
CA VAL A 85 12.39 -8.35 -13.44
C VAL A 85 11.94 -9.45 -14.38
N SER A 86 12.08 -10.70 -13.97
CA SER A 86 11.53 -11.86 -14.66
C SER A 86 10.05 -12.01 -14.35
N ALA A 87 9.19 -11.82 -15.33
CA ALA A 87 7.74 -11.69 -15.16
C ALA A 87 6.96 -12.78 -15.89
N SER A 88 5.93 -13.34 -15.25
CA SER A 88 5.03 -14.33 -15.86
C SER A 88 3.67 -14.38 -15.19
N PHE A 89 2.70 -14.94 -15.90
CA PHE A 89 1.47 -15.44 -15.31
C PHE A 89 1.57 -16.94 -15.04
N ALA A 90 1.06 -17.35 -13.89
CA ALA A 90 1.01 -18.75 -13.48
C ALA A 90 -0.26 -18.98 -12.64
N ARG A 91 -0.69 -20.24 -12.53
CA ARG A 91 -1.73 -20.56 -11.55
C ARG A 91 -1.13 -20.48 -10.16
N LEU A 92 -1.61 -19.52 -9.37
CA LEU A 92 -1.28 -19.37 -7.96
C LEU A 92 -2.37 -20.00 -7.08
N SER A 93 -2.10 -20.16 -5.78
CA SER A 93 -3.06 -20.74 -4.82
C SER A 93 -4.30 -19.88 -4.71
N CYS A 94 -5.47 -20.48 -4.96
CA CYS A 94 -6.75 -19.79 -4.83
C CYS A 94 -7.91 -20.77 -4.63
N THR A 95 -9.04 -20.20 -4.21
CA THR A 95 -10.35 -20.82 -4.07
C THR A 95 -11.38 -19.94 -4.81
N ALA A 96 -12.62 -20.37 -4.89
CA ALA A 96 -13.69 -19.58 -5.51
C ALA A 96 -13.87 -18.17 -4.87
N THR A 97 -13.48 -17.99 -3.61
CA THR A 97 -13.73 -16.75 -2.84
C THR A 97 -12.47 -16.04 -2.33
N SER A 98 -11.30 -16.65 -2.48
CA SER A 98 -10.03 -16.04 -2.04
C SER A 98 -8.87 -16.56 -2.87
N GLY A 99 -7.81 -15.79 -3.03
CA GLY A 99 -6.65 -16.23 -3.81
C GLY A 99 -5.46 -15.31 -3.68
N VAL A 100 -4.28 -15.88 -3.99
CA VAL A 100 -3.05 -15.14 -4.18
C VAL A 100 -3.11 -14.46 -5.54
N LEU A 101 -3.01 -13.14 -5.57
CA LEU A 101 -3.06 -12.33 -6.79
C LEU A 101 -1.73 -12.30 -7.51
N GLY A 102 -0.65 -12.13 -6.74
CA GLY A 102 0.72 -12.09 -7.19
C GLY A 102 1.66 -12.71 -6.18
N SER A 103 2.90 -12.87 -6.56
CA SER A 103 4.01 -13.26 -5.69
C SER A 103 5.31 -12.80 -6.33
N ALA A 104 6.08 -12.00 -5.62
CA ALA A 104 7.41 -11.64 -6.07
C ALA A 104 8.46 -11.67 -4.94
N GLY A 105 9.70 -11.61 -5.33
CA GLY A 105 10.84 -11.55 -4.42
C GLY A 105 12.16 -11.46 -5.16
N THR A 106 13.21 -11.15 -4.42
CA THR A 106 14.57 -11.13 -4.95
C THR A 106 15.04 -12.54 -5.31
N ASN A 107 15.74 -12.69 -6.42
CA ASN A 107 16.32 -13.98 -6.82
C ASN A 107 17.60 -14.31 -6.06
N TYR A 108 18.33 -13.29 -5.65
CA TYR A 108 19.61 -13.41 -4.95
C TYR A 108 19.65 -12.48 -3.75
N VAL A 109 20.41 -12.86 -2.77
CA VAL A 109 20.75 -12.00 -1.63
C VAL A 109 22.26 -11.90 -1.53
N PHE A 110 22.76 -10.69 -1.34
CA PHE A 110 24.18 -10.38 -1.21
C PHE A 110 24.43 -9.61 0.08
N GLY A 111 25.66 -9.60 0.56
CA GLY A 111 26.03 -8.85 1.74
C GLY A 111 27.44 -8.26 1.58
N PHE A 112 27.66 -7.12 2.23
CA PHE A 112 28.96 -6.46 2.27
C PHE A 112 29.79 -6.97 3.43
N ASP A 113 31.06 -7.21 3.19
CA ASP A 113 32.06 -7.36 4.26
C ASP A 113 32.43 -5.97 4.83
N ALA A 114 33.09 -5.93 5.98
CA ALA A 114 33.56 -4.67 6.55
C ALA A 114 34.89 -4.24 5.89
N PRO A 115 35.04 -2.94 5.51
CA PRO A 115 34.07 -1.86 5.61
C PRO A 115 33.01 -1.89 4.49
N ALA A 116 31.72 -1.73 4.83
CA ALA A 116 30.67 -1.62 3.86
C ALA A 116 30.66 -0.22 3.18
N PRO A 117 30.08 -0.08 1.97
CA PRO A 117 29.87 1.21 1.34
C PRO A 117 29.02 2.16 2.19
N ALA A 118 29.11 3.45 1.92
CA ALA A 118 28.29 4.44 2.60
C ALA A 118 26.79 4.16 2.39
N GLY A 119 26.02 4.08 3.48
CA GLY A 119 24.60 3.75 3.47
C GLY A 119 24.30 2.25 3.61
N ALA A 120 25.32 1.39 3.58
CA ALA A 120 25.15 -0.05 3.78
C ALA A 120 25.68 -0.51 5.15
N LEU A 121 25.11 -1.61 5.65
CA LEU A 121 25.54 -2.31 6.87
C LEU A 121 26.41 -3.51 6.49
N ALA A 122 27.56 -3.67 7.16
CA ALA A 122 28.40 -4.84 6.99
C ALA A 122 27.73 -6.10 7.58
N ASN A 123 28.03 -7.26 7.02
CA ASN A 123 27.51 -8.56 7.46
C ASN A 123 25.97 -8.64 7.49
N THR A 124 25.31 -7.94 6.57
CA THR A 124 23.85 -7.84 6.45
C THR A 124 23.46 -8.24 5.04
N TRP A 125 22.37 -9.01 4.89
CA TRP A 125 21.82 -9.40 3.61
C TRP A 125 20.98 -8.29 2.99
N TYR A 126 21.08 -8.11 1.69
CA TYR A 126 20.35 -7.17 0.86
C TYR A 126 19.67 -7.91 -0.30
N HIS A 127 18.54 -7.43 -0.75
CA HIS A 127 17.94 -7.80 -2.03
C HIS A 127 18.92 -7.47 -3.16
N SER A 128 18.99 -8.30 -4.22
CA SER A 128 20.01 -8.12 -5.29
C SER A 128 19.96 -6.72 -5.90
N ALA A 129 18.78 -6.24 -6.27
CA ALA A 129 18.62 -4.90 -6.86
C ALA A 129 19.15 -3.77 -5.95
N LEU A 130 18.88 -3.84 -4.64
CA LEU A 130 19.39 -2.86 -3.68
C LEU A 130 20.92 -3.01 -3.47
N PHE A 131 21.40 -4.25 -3.41
CA PHE A 131 22.84 -4.50 -3.30
C PHE A 131 23.58 -3.90 -4.49
N ASP A 132 23.12 -4.16 -5.70
CA ASP A 132 23.73 -3.67 -6.95
C ASP A 132 23.73 -2.14 -7.03
N ALA A 133 22.62 -1.50 -6.61
CA ALA A 133 22.54 -0.05 -6.52
C ALA A 133 23.54 0.55 -5.50
N LEU A 134 23.78 -0.14 -4.37
CA LEU A 134 24.74 0.28 -3.35
C LEU A 134 26.20 -0.03 -3.74
N ALA A 135 26.42 -1.16 -4.44
CA ALA A 135 27.73 -1.58 -4.92
C ALA A 135 28.18 -0.79 -6.17
N GLY A 136 27.23 -0.31 -6.98
CA GLY A 136 27.48 0.31 -8.27
C GLY A 136 27.88 -0.69 -9.36
N GLU A 137 27.64 -1.98 -9.16
CA GLU A 137 27.90 -3.06 -10.12
C GLU A 137 26.88 -4.19 -9.97
N ASP A 138 26.58 -4.88 -11.09
CA ASP A 138 25.71 -6.06 -11.11
C ASP A 138 26.44 -7.27 -10.53
N ALA A 139 26.00 -7.77 -9.37
CA ALA A 139 26.59 -8.91 -8.67
C ALA A 139 26.22 -10.27 -9.28
N ALA A 140 25.21 -10.32 -10.16
CA ALA A 140 24.77 -11.54 -10.85
C ALA A 140 24.52 -11.29 -12.36
N PRO A 141 25.54 -10.91 -13.16
CA PRO A 141 25.36 -10.51 -14.55
C PRO A 141 24.60 -11.53 -15.39
N GLY A 142 23.60 -11.05 -16.12
CA GLY A 142 22.76 -11.88 -16.99
C GLY A 142 21.69 -12.70 -16.26
N GLN A 143 21.50 -12.45 -14.97
CA GLN A 143 20.38 -13.00 -14.20
C GLN A 143 19.40 -11.90 -13.84
N ALA A 144 18.13 -12.24 -13.69
CA ALA A 144 17.14 -11.29 -13.20
C ALA A 144 17.29 -11.09 -11.68
N ASP A 145 17.11 -9.87 -11.22
CA ASP A 145 17.13 -9.51 -9.79
C ASP A 145 15.88 -9.99 -9.07
N ILE A 146 14.75 -9.88 -9.75
CA ILE A 146 13.42 -10.12 -9.22
C ILE A 146 12.70 -11.15 -10.08
N THR A 147 11.99 -12.08 -9.43
CA THR A 147 10.97 -12.89 -10.11
C THR A 147 9.60 -12.46 -9.61
N ALA A 148 8.70 -12.12 -10.54
CA ALA A 148 7.31 -11.75 -10.26
C ALA A 148 6.36 -12.67 -11.03
N ARG A 149 5.35 -13.23 -10.32
CA ARG A 149 4.33 -14.11 -10.89
C ARG A 149 2.94 -13.61 -10.53
N PHE A 150 2.02 -13.63 -11.49
CA PHE A 150 0.64 -13.18 -11.32
C PHE A 150 -0.34 -14.31 -11.59
N ASN A 151 -1.50 -14.28 -10.92
CA ASN A 151 -2.45 -15.37 -11.04
C ASN A 151 -3.15 -15.38 -12.39
N GLY A 152 -2.79 -16.34 -13.23
CA GLY A 152 -3.39 -16.57 -14.54
C GLY A 152 -4.74 -17.28 -14.50
N ALA A 153 -5.17 -17.79 -13.32
CA ALA A 153 -6.44 -18.48 -13.15
C ALA A 153 -7.57 -17.59 -12.62
N LEU A 154 -7.27 -16.31 -12.34
CA LEU A 154 -8.24 -15.35 -11.79
C LEU A 154 -9.55 -15.34 -12.59
N GLY A 155 -10.68 -15.43 -11.90
CA GLY A 155 -12.03 -15.41 -12.48
C GLY A 155 -12.59 -16.77 -12.85
N SER A 156 -11.79 -17.85 -12.80
CA SER A 156 -12.30 -19.21 -12.98
C SER A 156 -13.15 -19.65 -11.78
N THR A 157 -13.97 -20.67 -11.97
CA THR A 157 -14.91 -21.16 -10.95
C THR A 157 -14.25 -21.62 -9.65
N ASP A 158 -12.95 -21.89 -9.68
CA ASP A 158 -12.15 -22.32 -8.54
C ASP A 158 -11.06 -21.29 -8.13
N CYS A 159 -11.14 -20.07 -8.69
CA CYS A 159 -10.19 -18.99 -8.38
C CYS A 159 -10.82 -17.61 -8.46
N LEU A 160 -11.29 -17.08 -7.32
CA LEU A 160 -11.96 -15.78 -7.23
C LEU A 160 -13.02 -15.65 -8.32
N GLU A 161 -14.03 -16.52 -8.27
CA GLU A 161 -15.04 -16.73 -9.30
C GLU A 161 -15.67 -15.41 -9.75
N GLY A 162 -15.62 -15.14 -11.05
CA GLY A 162 -16.18 -13.94 -11.67
C GLY A 162 -15.32 -12.68 -11.53
N ALA A 163 -14.20 -12.72 -10.80
CA ALA A 163 -13.26 -11.61 -10.78
C ALA A 163 -12.48 -11.48 -12.10
N SER A 164 -11.90 -10.33 -12.38
CA SER A 164 -11.09 -10.10 -13.56
C SER A 164 -9.96 -9.13 -13.27
N TRP A 165 -8.88 -9.23 -14.05
CA TRP A 165 -7.87 -8.18 -14.06
C TRP A 165 -8.37 -6.94 -14.80
N TYR A 166 -8.18 -5.78 -14.19
CA TYR A 166 -8.31 -4.48 -14.84
C TYR A 166 -6.92 -3.99 -15.24
N PHE A 167 -6.73 -3.79 -16.54
CA PHE A 167 -5.44 -3.36 -17.11
C PHE A 167 -5.39 -1.86 -17.41
N GLY A 168 -6.33 -1.05 -16.89
CA GLY A 168 -6.25 0.40 -16.96
C GLY A 168 -5.11 0.98 -16.14
N LEU A 169 -4.75 2.23 -16.41
CA LEU A 169 -3.67 2.98 -15.75
C LEU A 169 -4.22 4.20 -14.98
N ASP A 170 -5.53 4.28 -14.84
CA ASP A 170 -6.24 5.45 -14.29
C ASP A 170 -6.79 5.25 -12.87
N GLY A 171 -6.58 4.06 -12.26
CA GLY A 171 -7.09 3.73 -10.93
C GLY A 171 -8.63 3.67 -10.85
N LYS A 172 -9.32 3.40 -11.97
CA LYS A 172 -10.79 3.38 -12.05
C LYS A 172 -11.32 1.99 -12.39
N GLN A 173 -10.86 1.00 -11.65
CA GLN A 173 -11.29 -0.39 -11.85
C GLN A 173 -12.80 -0.55 -11.60
N PRO A 174 -13.53 -1.22 -12.50
CA PRO A 174 -14.93 -1.58 -12.29
C PRO A 174 -15.12 -2.47 -11.06
N ALA A 175 -16.29 -2.39 -10.43
CA ALA A 175 -16.64 -3.28 -9.33
C ALA A 175 -16.50 -4.77 -9.75
N GLY A 176 -15.85 -5.58 -8.90
CA GLY A 176 -15.57 -6.99 -9.19
C GLY A 176 -14.30 -7.24 -10.00
N SER A 177 -13.59 -6.19 -10.44
CA SER A 177 -12.26 -6.33 -11.03
C SER A 177 -11.16 -5.85 -10.08
N ILE A 178 -9.97 -6.36 -10.30
CA ILE A 178 -8.76 -6.10 -9.51
C ILE A 178 -7.81 -5.28 -10.36
N ASP A 179 -7.37 -4.14 -9.84
CA ASP A 179 -6.41 -3.28 -10.52
C ASP A 179 -5.05 -3.97 -10.61
N PHE A 180 -4.64 -4.32 -11.84
CA PHE A 180 -3.39 -5.03 -12.07
C PHE A 180 -2.17 -4.15 -11.77
N LEU A 181 -2.25 -2.84 -12.00
CA LEU A 181 -1.15 -1.92 -11.73
C LEU A 181 -0.80 -1.88 -10.23
N ASN A 182 -1.81 -1.81 -9.36
CA ASN A 182 -1.58 -1.85 -7.92
C ASN A 182 -0.90 -3.15 -7.48
N VAL A 183 -1.32 -4.29 -8.04
CA VAL A 183 -0.70 -5.59 -7.72
C VAL A 183 0.73 -5.66 -8.25
N VAL A 184 1.01 -5.18 -9.47
CA VAL A 184 2.39 -5.15 -10.02
C VAL A 184 3.30 -4.25 -9.19
N LEU A 185 2.84 -3.07 -8.78
CA LEU A 185 3.60 -2.16 -7.92
C LEU A 185 3.91 -2.79 -6.57
N HIS A 186 2.93 -3.46 -5.96
CA HIS A 186 3.08 -4.20 -4.70
C HIS A 186 4.12 -5.31 -4.83
N GLU A 187 3.98 -6.17 -5.83
CA GLU A 187 4.88 -7.30 -6.02
C GLU A 187 6.32 -6.84 -6.33
N MET A 188 6.48 -5.82 -7.16
CA MET A 188 7.80 -5.25 -7.42
C MET A 188 8.45 -4.71 -6.14
N ALA A 189 7.67 -4.10 -5.24
CA ALA A 189 8.18 -3.58 -3.99
C ALA A 189 8.76 -4.68 -3.09
N HIS A 190 8.19 -5.89 -3.07
CA HIS A 190 8.80 -7.03 -2.38
C HIS A 190 10.18 -7.37 -2.92
N GLY A 191 10.35 -7.37 -4.24
CA GLY A 191 11.64 -7.63 -4.88
C GLY A 191 12.67 -6.52 -4.66
N LEU A 192 12.20 -5.27 -4.54
CA LEU A 192 13.05 -4.09 -4.34
C LEU A 192 13.52 -3.90 -2.89
N GLY A 193 12.83 -4.52 -1.89
CA GLY A 193 13.27 -4.35 -0.49
C GLY A 193 12.24 -4.79 0.55
N PHE A 194 10.95 -4.70 0.28
CA PHE A 194 9.90 -4.86 1.28
C PHE A 194 9.71 -6.32 1.72
N SER A 195 10.76 -6.96 2.19
CA SER A 195 10.68 -8.32 2.76
C SER A 195 11.89 -8.69 3.61
N GLY A 196 11.65 -9.46 4.68
CA GLY A 196 12.72 -10.07 5.45
C GLY A 196 13.04 -11.49 4.98
N PHE A 197 14.28 -11.96 5.22
CA PHE A 197 14.75 -13.28 4.80
C PHE A 197 14.75 -14.33 5.93
N GLY A 198 14.44 -13.91 7.15
CA GLY A 198 14.41 -14.79 8.33
C GLY A 198 13.29 -15.85 8.22
N ASN A 199 13.50 -17.00 8.84
CA ASN A 199 12.49 -18.04 8.92
C ASN A 199 11.56 -17.78 10.12
N LEU A 200 10.34 -17.32 9.89
CA LEU A 200 9.37 -16.98 10.93
C LEU A 200 8.90 -18.19 11.76
N ARG A 201 9.05 -19.43 11.28
CA ARG A 201 8.67 -20.65 12.02
C ARG A 201 9.76 -21.09 13.00
N THR A 202 11.02 -20.81 12.71
CA THR A 202 12.15 -21.18 13.56
C THR A 202 12.78 -19.99 14.27
N GLY A 203 12.45 -18.76 13.85
CA GLY A 203 13.07 -17.53 14.33
C GLY A 203 14.54 -17.37 13.95
N LEU A 204 15.08 -18.20 13.07
CA LEU A 204 16.48 -18.14 12.65
C LEU A 204 16.66 -17.14 11.50
N PRO A 205 17.74 -16.33 11.54
CA PRO A 205 18.09 -15.47 10.42
C PRO A 205 18.57 -16.31 9.23
N PHE A 206 18.44 -15.78 8.03
CA PHE A 206 18.89 -16.44 6.82
C PHE A 206 20.42 -16.61 6.84
N ALA A 207 20.90 -17.84 6.68
CA ALA A 207 22.32 -18.19 6.71
C ALA A 207 23.12 -17.61 7.90
N GLY A 208 22.45 -17.32 9.02
CA GLY A 208 23.06 -16.84 10.25
C GLY A 208 23.35 -15.33 10.33
N TYR A 209 22.94 -14.55 9.33
CA TYR A 209 23.13 -13.10 9.28
C TYR A 209 21.81 -12.34 9.22
N PRO A 210 21.75 -11.09 9.74
CA PRO A 210 20.60 -10.22 9.59
C PRO A 210 20.34 -9.87 8.11
N ASP A 211 19.13 -9.51 7.78
CA ASP A 211 18.76 -8.79 6.56
C ASP A 211 18.42 -7.33 6.89
N VAL A 212 18.57 -6.44 5.91
CA VAL A 212 18.42 -5.00 6.11
C VAL A 212 17.01 -4.64 6.58
N TYR A 213 15.95 -5.20 5.98
CA TYR A 213 14.55 -4.96 6.36
C TYR A 213 14.30 -5.26 7.84
N SER A 214 14.70 -6.45 8.30
CA SER A 214 14.46 -6.91 9.67
C SER A 214 15.26 -6.12 10.71
N THR A 215 16.31 -5.37 10.32
CA THR A 215 17.03 -4.49 11.26
C THR A 215 16.16 -3.34 11.79
N PHE A 216 15.13 -2.96 11.05
CA PHE A 216 14.16 -1.92 11.43
C PHE A 216 12.93 -2.45 12.15
N VAL A 217 12.82 -3.76 12.37
CA VAL A 217 11.64 -4.34 13.02
C VAL A 217 11.80 -4.37 14.54
N PHE A 218 10.74 -3.95 15.24
CA PHE A 218 10.68 -3.89 16.70
C PHE A 218 9.33 -4.44 17.19
N ASP A 219 9.35 -5.14 18.31
CA ASP A 219 8.13 -5.66 18.98
C ASP A 219 7.84 -4.87 20.25
N ASN A 220 6.72 -4.16 20.24
CA ASN A 220 6.25 -3.36 21.37
C ASN A 220 5.80 -4.20 22.59
N ALA A 221 5.48 -5.48 22.42
CA ALA A 221 5.17 -6.37 23.54
C ALA A 221 6.44 -6.90 24.21
N GLN A 222 7.44 -7.26 23.42
CA GLN A 222 8.74 -7.76 23.88
C GLN A 222 9.68 -6.62 24.28
N GLN A 223 9.45 -5.39 23.80
CA GLN A 223 10.34 -4.23 23.96
C GLN A 223 11.76 -4.52 23.43
N LYS A 224 11.84 -5.19 22.28
CA LYS A 224 13.11 -5.59 21.65
C LYS A 224 13.07 -5.37 20.12
N SER A 225 14.22 -4.99 19.56
CA SER A 225 14.42 -5.09 18.12
C SER A 225 14.52 -6.56 17.69
N TRP A 226 14.20 -6.83 16.40
CA TRP A 226 14.12 -8.20 15.89
C TRP A 226 15.35 -9.05 16.18
N TYR A 227 16.54 -8.51 15.93
CA TYR A 227 17.78 -9.24 16.15
C TYR A 227 18.31 -9.25 17.60
N ALA A 228 17.70 -8.45 18.51
CA ALA A 228 17.95 -8.57 19.95
C ALA A 228 17.11 -9.69 20.60
N MET A 229 16.15 -10.26 19.87
CA MET A 229 15.33 -11.38 20.34
C MET A 229 16.06 -12.72 20.13
N THR A 230 15.75 -13.69 20.98
CA THR A 230 16.07 -15.10 20.74
C THR A 230 15.21 -15.66 19.61
N PRO A 231 15.57 -16.80 19.00
CA PRO A 231 14.74 -17.45 17.99
C PRO A 231 13.29 -17.71 18.46
N THR A 232 13.10 -18.15 19.70
CA THR A 232 11.77 -18.38 20.28
C THR A 232 10.95 -17.10 20.42
N GLU A 233 11.60 -16.00 20.84
CA GLU A 233 10.94 -14.69 20.95
C GLU A 233 10.55 -14.18 19.55
N ARG A 234 11.38 -14.36 18.53
CA ARG A 234 11.02 -13.98 17.14
C ARG A 234 9.82 -14.75 16.60
N VAL A 235 9.74 -16.07 16.87
CA VAL A 235 8.55 -16.88 16.52
C VAL A 235 7.30 -16.32 17.18
N ALA A 236 7.37 -15.99 18.47
CA ALA A 236 6.24 -15.41 19.20
C ALA A 236 5.89 -14.01 18.66
N SER A 237 6.90 -13.18 18.38
CA SER A 237 6.74 -11.82 17.87
C SER A 237 6.06 -11.77 16.49
N ALA A 238 6.34 -12.75 15.61
CA ALA A 238 5.66 -12.86 14.31
C ALA A 238 4.14 -13.10 14.42
N LEU A 239 3.62 -13.37 15.63
CA LEU A 239 2.20 -13.59 15.95
C LEU A 239 1.64 -12.52 16.90
N ASN A 240 2.38 -11.47 17.19
CA ASN A 240 2.00 -10.38 18.11
C ASN A 240 1.16 -9.32 17.39
N ASP A 241 -0.10 -9.62 17.21
CA ASP A 241 -1.06 -8.78 16.49
C ASP A 241 -1.07 -7.32 16.98
N GLY A 242 -0.76 -6.39 16.08
CA GLY A 242 -0.68 -4.95 16.34
C GLY A 242 0.48 -4.51 17.24
N LYS A 243 1.51 -5.37 17.47
CA LYS A 243 2.66 -5.04 18.29
C LYS A 243 3.98 -4.96 17.53
N LEU A 244 4.03 -5.57 16.36
CA LEU A 244 5.19 -5.52 15.49
C LEU A 244 5.16 -4.22 14.69
N VAL A 245 6.28 -3.48 14.67
CA VAL A 245 6.37 -2.17 14.02
C VAL A 245 7.67 -2.03 13.23
N PHE A 246 7.64 -1.20 12.19
CA PHE A 246 8.82 -0.76 11.44
C PHE A 246 9.32 0.56 12.02
N THR A 247 10.57 0.61 12.47
CA THR A 247 11.14 1.74 13.22
C THR A 247 12.01 2.67 12.38
N GLY A 248 12.00 2.51 11.05
CA GLY A 248 12.77 3.37 10.15
C GLY A 248 12.43 4.84 10.30
N ALA A 249 13.45 5.68 10.32
CA ALA A 249 13.30 7.12 10.59
C ALA A 249 12.56 7.84 9.46
N ASN A 250 12.77 7.40 8.21
CA ASN A 250 12.09 7.99 7.05
C ASN A 250 10.61 7.59 7.02
N VAL A 251 10.27 6.30 7.27
CA VAL A 251 8.87 5.86 7.40
C VAL A 251 8.15 6.65 8.48
N LYS A 252 8.75 6.75 9.67
CA LYS A 252 8.19 7.54 10.77
C LYS A 252 7.97 9.00 10.40
N ALA A 253 8.90 9.63 9.68
CA ALA A 253 8.79 11.02 9.27
C ALA A 253 7.71 11.24 8.20
N GLN A 254 7.46 10.24 7.34
CA GLN A 254 6.45 10.31 6.29
C GLN A 254 5.06 9.86 6.75
N ALA A 255 4.95 9.07 7.81
CA ALA A 255 3.68 8.57 8.32
C ALA A 255 2.60 9.65 8.54
N PRO A 256 2.89 10.86 9.08
CA PRO A 256 1.88 11.92 9.22
C PRO A 256 1.31 12.48 7.91
N PHE A 257 1.96 12.23 6.78
CA PHE A 257 1.50 12.66 5.45
C PHE A 257 0.72 11.56 4.72
N ALA A 258 0.99 10.29 5.06
CA ALA A 258 0.33 9.14 4.44
C ALA A 258 -0.85 8.60 5.27
N LEU A 259 -0.77 8.69 6.61
CA LEU A 259 -1.76 8.09 7.49
C LEU A 259 -2.67 9.13 8.14
N ALA A 260 -3.94 8.80 8.25
CA ALA A 260 -4.91 9.61 8.98
C ALA A 260 -4.70 9.51 10.50
N PRO A 261 -5.08 10.54 11.27
CA PRO A 261 -5.17 10.42 12.73
C PRO A 261 -6.13 9.30 13.13
N LEU A 262 -5.77 8.52 14.14
CA LEU A 262 -6.62 7.48 14.69
C LEU A 262 -7.87 8.11 15.33
N LEU A 263 -9.05 7.69 14.90
CA LEU A 263 -10.29 8.07 15.54
C LEU A 263 -10.51 7.20 16.79
N GLN A 264 -11.00 7.81 17.88
CA GLN A 264 -11.29 7.15 19.15
C GLN A 264 -12.68 7.53 19.65
N LEU A 265 -13.35 6.62 20.35
CA LEU A 265 -14.56 6.94 21.09
C LEU A 265 -14.15 7.49 22.46
N ARG A 266 -14.29 8.79 22.66
CA ARG A 266 -14.08 9.42 23.97
C ARG A 266 -15.35 9.40 24.78
N ILE A 267 -15.31 8.74 25.94
CA ILE A 267 -16.35 8.86 26.96
C ILE A 267 -15.94 10.01 27.88
N SER A 268 -16.80 11.02 27.99
CA SER A 268 -16.54 12.24 28.74
C SER A 268 -17.17 12.20 30.13
N ALA A 269 -18.25 11.44 30.32
CA ALA A 269 -18.94 11.27 31.60
C ALA A 269 -19.63 9.88 31.65
N PRO A 270 -19.85 9.30 32.87
CA PRO A 270 -19.32 9.75 34.15
C PRO A 270 -17.82 9.47 34.30
N ALA A 271 -17.16 10.06 35.28
CA ALA A 271 -15.71 9.91 35.49
C ALA A 271 -15.25 8.43 35.61
N ALA A 272 -16.09 7.54 36.12
CA ALA A 272 -15.79 6.11 36.22
C ALA A 272 -15.69 5.37 34.88
N ALA A 273 -16.24 5.94 33.80
CA ALA A 273 -16.14 5.42 32.44
C ALA A 273 -15.35 6.35 31.52
N ALA A 274 -14.87 7.50 32.01
CA ALA A 274 -14.17 8.48 31.19
C ALA A 274 -12.85 7.92 30.65
N GLY A 275 -12.59 8.12 29.34
CA GLY A 275 -11.40 7.64 28.67
C GLY A 275 -11.57 7.58 27.16
N ASP A 276 -10.49 7.26 26.47
CA ASP A 276 -10.46 7.05 25.02
C ASP A 276 -10.47 5.54 24.73
N TYR A 277 -11.43 5.12 23.95
CA TYR A 277 -11.70 3.73 23.61
C TYR A 277 -11.51 3.49 22.12
N GLY A 278 -10.89 2.37 21.77
CA GLY A 278 -10.82 1.91 20.38
C GLY A 278 -12.19 1.43 19.89
N PHE A 279 -12.46 1.65 18.61
CA PHE A 279 -13.68 1.15 17.98
C PHE A 279 -13.45 0.72 16.54
N ASN A 280 -14.35 -0.08 15.98
CA ASN A 280 -14.42 -0.36 14.56
C ASN A 280 -15.64 0.31 13.94
N GLN A 281 -15.49 0.86 12.73
CA GLN A 281 -16.62 1.28 11.91
C GLN A 281 -17.43 0.06 11.47
N ALA A 282 -18.74 0.20 11.31
CA ALA A 282 -19.54 -0.84 10.67
C ALA A 282 -19.27 -0.86 9.15
N ALA A 283 -19.48 -2.02 8.53
CA ALA A 283 -19.37 -2.18 7.07
C ALA A 283 -20.59 -1.61 6.30
N PHE A 284 -21.49 -0.93 6.98
CA PHE A 284 -22.69 -0.32 6.42
C PHE A 284 -23.07 0.97 7.17
N GLY A 285 -23.85 1.83 6.50
CA GLY A 285 -24.23 3.13 7.03
C GLY A 285 -23.13 4.20 6.91
N PRO A 286 -23.41 5.43 7.36
CA PRO A 286 -22.43 6.51 7.34
C PRO A 286 -21.25 6.25 8.28
N VAL A 287 -20.06 6.71 7.90
CA VAL A 287 -18.86 6.66 8.75
C VAL A 287 -19.07 7.56 9.96
N ALA A 288 -18.78 7.04 11.16
CA ALA A 288 -18.77 7.82 12.40
C ALA A 288 -17.56 8.77 12.43
N THR A 289 -17.83 10.04 12.66
CA THR A 289 -16.84 11.13 12.68
C THR A 289 -17.09 12.05 13.87
N PRO A 290 -16.16 12.93 14.25
CA PRO A 290 -16.40 13.93 15.29
C PRO A 290 -17.61 14.84 15.03
N ALA A 291 -18.00 15.00 13.77
CA ALA A 291 -19.11 15.88 13.38
C ALA A 291 -20.49 15.22 13.54
N ASN A 292 -20.58 13.89 13.45
CA ASN A 292 -21.86 13.18 13.39
C ASN A 292 -22.07 12.13 14.48
N PHE A 293 -21.10 11.94 15.40
CA PHE A 293 -21.15 10.90 16.41
C PHE A 293 -20.76 11.44 17.79
N SER A 294 -21.71 12.12 18.45
CA SER A 294 -21.50 12.63 19.82
C SER A 294 -22.85 12.85 20.51
N GLY A 295 -22.85 12.75 21.84
CA GLY A 295 -24.03 13.04 22.66
C GLY A 295 -24.14 12.17 23.90
N GLY A 296 -25.31 12.18 24.53
CA GLY A 296 -25.67 11.23 25.58
C GLY A 296 -25.76 9.82 25.02
N ILE A 297 -25.40 8.83 25.81
CA ILE A 297 -25.42 7.41 25.43
C ILE A 297 -26.44 6.70 26.28
N VAL A 298 -27.44 6.09 25.66
CA VAL A 298 -28.55 5.38 26.32
C VAL A 298 -28.51 3.90 25.92
N ALA A 299 -28.53 3.02 26.90
CA ALA A 299 -28.62 1.60 26.63
C ALA A 299 -30.02 1.23 26.14
N ALA A 300 -30.10 0.48 25.04
CA ALA A 300 -31.36 -0.07 24.54
C ALA A 300 -31.97 -1.02 25.58
N VAL A 301 -33.30 -1.01 25.67
CA VAL A 301 -34.08 -1.97 26.48
C VAL A 301 -35.03 -2.69 25.52
N THR A 302 -34.91 -4.02 25.46
CA THR A 302 -35.79 -4.88 24.67
C THR A 302 -36.18 -6.08 25.53
N GLY A 303 -37.33 -5.97 26.22
CA GLY A 303 -37.73 -6.93 27.25
C GLY A 303 -36.72 -6.96 28.41
N ALA A 304 -36.10 -8.14 28.61
CA ALA A 304 -35.14 -8.34 29.70
C ALA A 304 -33.66 -8.14 29.28
N ASN A 305 -33.39 -7.72 28.02
CA ASN A 305 -32.03 -7.61 27.48
C ASN A 305 -31.75 -6.27 26.77
N ARG A 306 -30.54 -6.11 26.25
CA ARG A 306 -30.07 -4.93 25.51
C ARG A 306 -29.66 -5.25 24.08
N GLU A 307 -30.13 -6.36 23.53
CA GLU A 307 -29.66 -6.82 22.22
C GLU A 307 -30.26 -6.02 21.06
N GLY A 308 -31.35 -5.31 21.26
CA GLY A 308 -31.99 -4.52 20.19
C GLY A 308 -32.61 -5.36 19.07
N CYS A 309 -32.99 -6.62 19.35
CA CYS A 309 -33.55 -7.52 18.36
C CYS A 309 -35.06 -7.29 18.08
N ALA A 310 -35.69 -6.40 18.84
CA ALA A 310 -37.07 -5.95 18.69
C ALA A 310 -37.12 -4.41 18.87
N PRO A 311 -38.25 -3.75 18.59
CA PRO A 311 -38.42 -2.34 18.90
C PRO A 311 -38.07 -2.04 20.37
N PHE A 312 -37.45 -0.90 20.64
CA PHE A 312 -36.95 -0.56 21.96
C PHE A 312 -38.11 -0.14 22.88
N ASP A 313 -38.20 -0.77 24.07
CA ASP A 313 -39.18 -0.41 25.07
C ASP A 313 -38.96 1.01 25.64
N ASN A 314 -37.69 1.48 25.60
CA ASN A 314 -37.28 2.80 26.03
C ASN A 314 -36.96 3.76 24.84
N ALA A 315 -37.66 3.63 23.71
CA ALA A 315 -37.42 4.44 22.52
C ALA A 315 -37.44 5.95 22.82
N ALA A 316 -38.32 6.42 23.70
CA ALA A 316 -38.38 7.83 24.06
C ALA A 316 -37.10 8.34 24.73
N GLU A 317 -36.41 7.50 25.51
CA GLU A 317 -35.12 7.81 26.16
C GLU A 317 -33.97 7.79 25.15
N VAL A 318 -34.05 6.93 24.13
CA VAL A 318 -33.04 6.78 23.08
C VAL A 318 -33.12 7.90 22.03
N THR A 319 -34.31 8.48 21.84
CA THR A 319 -34.51 9.55 20.85
C THR A 319 -33.52 10.71 21.07
N GLY A 320 -32.75 11.04 20.02
CA GLY A 320 -31.75 12.12 20.05
C GLY A 320 -30.44 11.77 20.75
N HIS A 321 -30.25 10.50 21.13
CA HIS A 321 -29.06 10.00 21.80
C HIS A 321 -28.36 8.91 20.97
N LEU A 322 -27.13 8.57 21.36
CA LEU A 322 -26.44 7.37 20.87
C LEU A 322 -27.01 6.13 21.58
N ALA A 323 -27.42 5.13 20.83
CA ALA A 323 -27.92 3.88 21.37
C ALA A 323 -26.76 2.91 21.68
N LEU A 324 -26.65 2.42 22.90
CA LEU A 324 -25.74 1.32 23.27
C LEU A 324 -26.50 0.00 23.21
N VAL A 325 -26.09 -0.91 22.33
CA VAL A 325 -26.71 -2.24 22.15
C VAL A 325 -25.69 -3.34 22.33
N ASP A 326 -26.13 -4.49 22.85
CA ASP A 326 -25.28 -5.66 22.95
C ASP A 326 -25.26 -6.46 21.64
N ARG A 327 -24.09 -6.99 21.25
CA ARG A 327 -24.02 -8.08 20.32
C ARG A 327 -24.77 -9.28 20.92
N GLY A 328 -25.58 -9.99 20.10
CA GLY A 328 -26.37 -11.12 20.60
C GLY A 328 -26.99 -11.94 19.46
N SER A 329 -28.24 -12.35 19.63
CA SER A 329 -28.88 -13.40 18.84
C SER A 329 -29.35 -12.97 17.44
N CYS A 330 -29.50 -11.68 17.15
CA CYS A 330 -29.94 -11.19 15.83
C CYS A 330 -28.82 -10.47 15.07
N ALA A 331 -29.02 -10.28 13.74
CA ALA A 331 -28.08 -9.58 12.89
C ALA A 331 -27.85 -8.13 13.34
N PHE A 332 -26.66 -7.59 13.11
CA PHE A 332 -26.31 -6.20 13.42
C PHE A 332 -27.26 -5.20 12.73
N THR A 333 -27.61 -5.49 11.49
CA THR A 333 -28.53 -4.65 10.69
C THR A 333 -29.91 -4.51 11.34
N VAL A 334 -30.45 -5.58 11.96
CA VAL A 334 -31.72 -5.56 12.70
C VAL A 334 -31.63 -4.66 13.93
N LYS A 335 -30.52 -4.74 14.68
CA LYS A 335 -30.28 -3.89 15.87
C LYS A 335 -30.25 -2.41 15.50
N VAL A 336 -29.58 -2.09 14.39
CA VAL A 336 -29.43 -0.72 13.91
C VAL A 336 -30.74 -0.19 13.36
N ASP A 337 -31.53 -1.01 12.66
CA ASP A 337 -32.85 -0.64 12.18
C ASP A 337 -33.78 -0.27 13.34
N ASN A 338 -33.84 -1.08 14.37
CA ASN A 338 -34.60 -0.79 15.59
C ASN A 338 -34.12 0.47 16.34
N ALA A 339 -32.79 0.70 16.40
CA ALA A 339 -32.24 1.92 16.99
C ALA A 339 -32.62 3.16 16.19
N GLN A 340 -32.55 3.08 14.84
CA GLN A 340 -32.94 4.16 13.95
C GLN A 340 -34.45 4.47 14.06
N LEU A 341 -35.30 3.44 14.16
CA LEU A 341 -36.73 3.58 14.42
C LEU A 341 -37.03 4.21 15.78
N ALA A 342 -36.19 3.96 16.80
CA ALA A 342 -36.27 4.59 18.11
C ALA A 342 -35.76 6.05 18.11
N GLY A 343 -35.30 6.59 16.98
CA GLY A 343 -34.79 7.96 16.87
C GLY A 343 -33.36 8.15 17.39
N ALA A 344 -32.56 7.09 17.47
CA ALA A 344 -31.13 7.20 17.80
C ALA A 344 -30.38 8.05 16.78
N THR A 345 -29.36 8.78 17.20
CA THR A 345 -28.45 9.55 16.33
C THR A 345 -27.23 8.76 15.89
N GLY A 346 -26.96 7.60 16.49
CA GLY A 346 -25.92 6.65 16.15
C GLY A 346 -26.00 5.42 17.04
N VAL A 347 -25.23 4.39 16.73
CA VAL A 347 -25.27 3.12 17.47
C VAL A 347 -23.86 2.69 17.90
N ILE A 348 -23.71 2.33 19.16
CA ILE A 348 -22.54 1.65 19.74
C ILE A 348 -22.90 0.20 20.00
N ILE A 349 -22.24 -0.74 19.31
CA ILE A 349 -22.44 -2.19 19.49
C ILE A 349 -21.36 -2.70 20.45
N ALA A 350 -21.76 -3.10 21.66
CA ALA A 350 -20.85 -3.76 22.61
C ALA A 350 -20.67 -5.23 22.26
N ASN A 351 -19.44 -5.64 21.96
CA ASN A 351 -19.14 -7.05 21.68
C ASN A 351 -19.41 -7.91 22.93
N ASN A 352 -19.85 -9.13 22.72
CA ASN A 352 -20.13 -10.12 23.78
C ASN A 352 -19.04 -11.19 23.93
N GLN A 353 -17.93 -11.03 23.18
CA GLN A 353 -16.75 -11.89 23.23
C GLN A 353 -15.48 -11.03 23.29
N PRO A 354 -14.37 -11.57 23.83
CA PRO A 354 -13.08 -10.87 23.75
C PRO A 354 -12.70 -10.49 22.31
N GLY A 355 -11.98 -9.37 22.18
CA GLY A 355 -11.52 -8.85 20.88
C GLY A 355 -12.54 -7.93 20.21
N ASN A 356 -12.16 -7.44 19.04
CA ASN A 356 -12.95 -6.53 18.25
C ASN A 356 -13.88 -7.28 17.28
N VAL A 357 -14.94 -6.61 16.85
CA VAL A 357 -15.86 -7.10 15.83
C VAL A 357 -16.17 -5.96 14.87
N VAL A 358 -16.25 -6.25 13.57
CA VAL A 358 -16.83 -5.33 12.59
C VAL A 358 -18.30 -5.71 12.41
N ALA A 359 -19.20 -4.77 12.63
CA ALA A 359 -20.61 -4.98 12.38
C ALA A 359 -20.86 -5.04 10.86
N GLY A 360 -21.06 -6.25 10.34
CA GLY A 360 -21.34 -6.52 8.93
C GLY A 360 -22.80 -6.90 8.67
N GLY A 361 -23.13 -7.11 7.40
CA GLY A 361 -24.43 -7.54 6.91
C GLY A 361 -25.03 -6.56 5.90
N THR A 362 -26.02 -7.03 5.14
CA THR A 362 -26.75 -6.20 4.16
C THR A 362 -28.03 -5.67 4.84
N PRO A 363 -28.16 -4.33 5.05
CA PRO A 363 -29.36 -3.75 5.61
C PRO A 363 -30.56 -3.94 4.68
N VAL A 364 -31.72 -4.23 5.27
CA VAL A 364 -33.01 -4.28 4.53
C VAL A 364 -33.51 -2.86 4.24
N ASN A 365 -33.36 -1.97 5.23
CA ASN A 365 -33.70 -0.55 5.11
C ASN A 365 -32.43 0.30 5.01
N PRO A 366 -32.44 1.46 4.33
CA PRO A 366 -31.29 2.36 4.32
C PRO A 366 -30.87 2.78 5.74
N VAL A 367 -29.60 2.57 6.07
CA VAL A 367 -29.03 3.04 7.34
C VAL A 367 -28.49 4.45 7.15
N THR A 368 -29.06 5.40 7.89
CA THR A 368 -28.74 6.84 7.80
C THR A 368 -27.98 7.38 9.01
N ILE A 369 -27.82 6.58 10.04
CA ILE A 369 -27.07 6.91 11.26
C ILE A 369 -25.76 6.14 11.33
N PRO A 370 -24.67 6.73 11.86
CA PRO A 370 -23.37 6.05 11.97
C PRO A 370 -23.40 4.95 13.03
N VAL A 371 -22.61 3.90 12.78
CA VAL A 371 -22.56 2.70 13.61
C VAL A 371 -21.11 2.31 13.90
N ILE A 372 -20.80 2.13 15.18
CA ILE A 372 -19.50 1.63 15.64
C ILE A 372 -19.67 0.40 16.52
N SER A 373 -18.60 -0.36 16.67
CA SER A 373 -18.54 -1.43 17.65
C SER A 373 -17.34 -1.28 18.57
N VAL A 374 -17.48 -1.64 19.83
CA VAL A 374 -16.42 -1.66 20.84
C VAL A 374 -16.18 -3.09 21.34
N ASN A 375 -14.99 -3.37 21.86
CA ASN A 375 -14.68 -4.68 22.43
C ASN A 375 -15.52 -4.96 23.70
N GLN A 376 -15.49 -6.20 24.18
CA GLN A 376 -16.29 -6.63 25.33
C GLN A 376 -15.97 -5.86 26.62
N ALA A 377 -14.69 -5.63 26.91
CA ALA A 377 -14.26 -4.96 28.15
C ALA A 377 -14.74 -3.51 28.19
N ASP A 378 -14.58 -2.79 27.08
CA ASP A 378 -15.00 -1.40 26.94
C ASP A 378 -16.52 -1.27 27.00
N GLY A 379 -17.25 -2.15 26.31
CA GLY A 379 -18.71 -2.23 26.38
C GLY A 379 -19.21 -2.52 27.80
N ASN A 380 -18.53 -3.39 28.54
CA ASN A 380 -18.89 -3.69 29.92
C ASN A 380 -18.63 -2.48 30.84
N THR A 381 -17.54 -1.74 30.66
CA THR A 381 -17.26 -0.50 31.39
C THR A 381 -18.37 0.53 31.17
N MET A 382 -18.80 0.74 29.93
CA MET A 382 -19.92 1.63 29.62
C MET A 382 -21.23 1.17 30.27
N LYS A 383 -21.56 -0.12 30.14
CA LYS A 383 -22.78 -0.71 30.73
C LYS A 383 -22.83 -0.65 32.27
N ALA A 384 -21.68 -0.68 32.92
CA ALA A 384 -21.58 -0.52 34.36
C ALA A 384 -21.80 0.93 34.84
N ASN A 385 -21.78 1.91 33.92
CA ASN A 385 -21.77 3.35 34.24
C ASN A 385 -22.78 4.13 33.38
N LEU A 386 -24.01 3.64 33.24
CA LEU A 386 -25.01 4.22 32.33
C LEU A 386 -25.55 5.60 32.76
N ALA A 387 -25.54 5.89 34.07
CA ALA A 387 -26.08 7.15 34.57
C ALA A 387 -25.27 8.35 34.08
N GLY A 388 -25.86 9.17 33.20
CA GLY A 388 -25.20 10.32 32.62
C GLY A 388 -24.09 9.98 31.61
N LEU A 389 -24.08 8.75 31.06
CA LEU A 389 -23.08 8.32 30.10
C LEU A 389 -23.13 9.21 28.84
N SER A 390 -22.02 9.78 28.49
CA SER A 390 -21.91 10.66 27.32
C SER A 390 -20.52 10.58 26.70
N GLY A 391 -20.45 10.80 25.40
CA GLY A 391 -19.20 10.76 24.66
C GLY A 391 -19.38 11.01 23.18
N GLY A 392 -18.34 10.77 22.41
CA GLY A 392 -18.38 10.92 20.96
C GLY A 392 -17.06 10.52 20.32
N VAL A 393 -17.06 10.42 19.00
CA VAL A 393 -15.86 10.19 18.23
C VAL A 393 -14.99 11.45 18.26
N VAL A 394 -13.72 11.28 18.51
CA VAL A 394 -12.72 12.34 18.52
C VAL A 394 -11.52 11.94 17.69
N VAL A 395 -10.76 12.94 17.25
CA VAL A 395 -9.44 12.74 16.64
C VAL A 395 -8.46 12.43 17.76
N GLY A 396 -7.83 11.27 17.72
CA GLY A 396 -6.78 10.88 18.65
C GLY A 396 -5.44 11.55 18.36
N ASN A 397 -4.47 11.30 19.21
CA ASN A 397 -3.13 11.86 19.12
C ASN A 397 -2.12 10.93 18.39
N THR A 398 -2.56 9.77 17.95
CA THR A 398 -1.77 8.78 17.20
C THR A 398 -2.31 8.63 15.81
N LEU A 399 -1.50 8.08 14.91
CA LEU A 399 -1.92 7.76 13.55
C LEU A 399 -2.57 6.37 13.51
N ALA A 400 -3.53 6.18 12.62
CA ALA A 400 -4.13 4.88 12.37
C ALA A 400 -3.07 3.92 11.79
N GLY A 401 -2.85 2.78 12.44
CA GLY A 401 -1.81 1.83 12.06
C GLY A 401 -0.40 2.19 12.53
N ALA A 402 -0.25 3.12 13.49
CA ALA A 402 1.03 3.41 14.11
C ALA A 402 0.97 3.26 15.65
N ASP A 403 2.12 3.02 16.26
CA ASP A 403 2.26 3.05 17.71
C ASP A 403 2.32 4.49 18.26
N ALA A 404 2.36 4.62 19.59
CA ALA A 404 2.42 5.92 20.26
C ALA A 404 3.71 6.72 19.94
N ALA A 405 4.76 6.06 19.47
CA ALA A 405 5.99 6.68 19.03
C ALA A 405 5.95 7.09 17.55
N GLY A 406 4.90 6.74 16.81
CA GLY A 406 4.74 6.99 15.39
C GLY A 406 5.42 5.95 14.48
N HIS A 407 5.77 4.76 15.00
CA HIS A 407 6.26 3.67 14.21
C HIS A 407 5.09 2.90 13.58
N VAL A 408 5.21 2.60 12.28
CA VAL A 408 4.12 1.99 11.50
C VAL A 408 4.04 0.49 11.77
N GLN A 409 2.83 -0.01 11.96
CA GLN A 409 2.57 -1.41 12.29
C GLN A 409 2.79 -2.32 11.08
N LEU A 410 3.40 -3.48 11.35
CA LEU A 410 3.57 -4.57 10.42
C LEU A 410 2.54 -5.68 10.70
N TYR A 411 2.15 -6.39 9.66
CA TYR A 411 1.17 -7.46 9.75
C TYR A 411 1.72 -8.67 10.50
N ALA A 412 1.21 -8.92 11.68
CA ALA A 412 1.62 -10.03 12.56
C ALA A 412 0.38 -10.70 13.18
N PRO A 413 -0.45 -11.39 12.38
CA PRO A 413 -1.70 -11.99 12.85
C PRO A 413 -1.43 -13.12 13.85
N THR A 414 -2.41 -13.44 14.69
CA THR A 414 -2.30 -14.49 15.73
C THR A 414 -2.04 -15.90 15.19
N VAL A 415 -2.20 -16.10 13.88
CA VAL A 415 -1.83 -17.33 13.14
C VAL A 415 -0.94 -16.91 11.98
N LEU A 416 0.23 -17.54 11.87
CA LEU A 416 1.20 -17.20 10.83
C LEU A 416 0.59 -17.38 9.43
N ALA A 417 0.43 -16.28 8.71
CA ALA A 417 0.02 -16.25 7.32
C ALA A 417 1.28 -16.30 6.44
N GLN A 418 1.51 -17.46 5.82
CA GLN A 418 2.69 -17.67 4.99
C GLN A 418 2.69 -16.74 3.78
N GLY A 419 3.78 -16.02 3.56
CA GLY A 419 3.89 -15.01 2.50
C GLY A 419 3.37 -13.63 2.90
N SER A 420 2.51 -13.53 3.93
CA SER A 420 1.91 -12.24 4.34
C SER A 420 2.48 -11.70 5.65
N SER A 421 2.63 -12.55 6.68
CA SER A 421 3.14 -12.11 7.99
C SER A 421 4.53 -11.48 7.88
N PHE A 422 4.77 -10.41 8.64
CA PHE A 422 6.05 -9.73 8.78
C PHE A 422 6.42 -8.80 7.62
N SER A 423 6.22 -9.23 6.37
CA SER A 423 6.64 -8.53 5.15
C SER A 423 5.50 -7.72 4.51
N HIS A 424 4.58 -7.21 5.31
CA HIS A 424 3.49 -6.32 4.90
C HIS A 424 3.19 -5.32 6.01
N TYR A 425 2.61 -4.18 5.65
CA TYR A 425 1.97 -3.31 6.63
C TYR A 425 0.71 -3.96 7.20
N ASP A 426 0.34 -3.56 8.41
CA ASP A 426 -0.88 -4.03 9.08
C ASP A 426 -2.12 -3.37 8.47
N THR A 427 -3.22 -4.09 8.32
CA THR A 427 -4.51 -3.61 7.80
C THR A 427 -5.22 -2.58 8.70
N ARG A 428 -4.59 -2.17 9.78
CA ARG A 428 -5.02 -1.03 10.61
C ARG A 428 -4.59 0.33 10.06
N LEU A 429 -3.77 0.35 9.03
CA LEU A 429 -3.41 1.60 8.37
C LEU A 429 -4.66 2.24 7.75
N THR A 430 -4.77 3.55 7.85
CA THR A 430 -5.85 4.30 7.21
C THR A 430 -5.27 5.62 6.67
N PRO A 431 -5.43 5.91 5.37
CA PRO A 431 -6.00 5.04 4.32
C PRO A 431 -5.23 3.73 4.16
N ASN A 432 -5.82 2.77 3.43
CA ASN A 432 -5.14 1.51 3.10
C ASN A 432 -3.83 1.78 2.36
N ALA A 433 -2.78 1.01 2.68
CA ALA A 433 -1.46 1.16 2.08
C ALA A 433 -1.20 0.11 0.99
N LEU A 434 -0.38 0.48 0.00
CA LEU A 434 0.00 -0.39 -1.12
C LEU A 434 0.54 -1.74 -0.62
N MET A 435 1.36 -1.72 0.44
CA MET A 435 2.02 -2.90 0.98
C MET A 435 1.23 -3.59 2.12
N GLU A 436 -0.08 -3.42 2.21
CA GLU A 436 -0.93 -4.33 2.98
C GLU A 436 -1.07 -5.68 2.26
N TYR A 437 -1.26 -6.78 3.01
CA TYR A 437 -1.31 -8.13 2.41
C TYR A 437 -2.54 -8.36 1.51
N ALA A 438 -3.54 -7.52 1.61
CA ALA A 438 -4.77 -7.56 0.81
C ALA A 438 -4.91 -6.26 0.02
N ILE A 439 -4.99 -6.39 -1.30
CA ILE A 439 -5.19 -5.23 -2.18
C ILE A 439 -6.58 -4.64 -1.97
N SER A 440 -6.63 -3.35 -1.67
CA SER A 440 -7.86 -2.58 -1.49
C SER A 440 -8.24 -1.84 -2.77
N ALA A 441 -9.56 -1.65 -2.96
CA ALA A 441 -10.08 -1.01 -4.18
C ALA A 441 -9.89 0.52 -4.20
N ASP A 442 -9.53 1.13 -3.09
CA ASP A 442 -9.28 2.57 -2.93
C ASP A 442 -7.82 2.97 -3.16
N LEU A 443 -6.93 2.01 -3.44
CA LEU A 443 -5.55 2.30 -3.80
C LEU A 443 -5.45 3.04 -5.13
N ALA A 444 -4.54 3.99 -5.19
CA ALA A 444 -4.26 4.81 -6.36
C ALA A 444 -2.76 4.76 -6.71
N GLY A 445 -2.20 3.55 -6.83
CA GLY A 445 -0.76 3.29 -7.00
C GLY A 445 -0.14 4.02 -8.20
N GLN A 446 -0.93 4.40 -9.20
CA GLN A 446 -0.46 5.22 -10.32
C GLN A 446 0.01 6.62 -9.88
N ILE A 447 -0.43 7.13 -8.72
CA ILE A 447 -0.08 8.47 -8.22
C ILE A 447 0.35 8.49 -6.75
N ASP A 448 0.13 7.41 -6.02
CA ASP A 448 0.42 7.31 -4.59
C ASP A 448 0.88 5.89 -4.23
N VAL A 449 2.08 5.76 -3.72
CA VAL A 449 2.68 4.51 -3.24
C VAL A 449 3.02 4.59 -1.74
N ASP A 450 2.40 5.53 -1.05
CA ASP A 450 2.40 5.77 0.38
C ASP A 450 3.80 5.72 1.06
N LEU A 451 3.97 4.92 2.08
CA LEU A 451 5.19 4.82 2.88
C LEU A 451 6.30 3.97 2.25
N THR A 452 6.03 3.33 1.11
CA THR A 452 6.97 2.37 0.51
C THR A 452 8.31 3.02 0.09
N PRO A 453 8.36 4.20 -0.56
CA PRO A 453 9.64 4.86 -0.85
C PRO A 453 10.41 5.25 0.41
N ALA A 454 9.72 5.62 1.48
CA ALA A 454 10.36 5.96 2.75
C ALA A 454 11.01 4.73 3.40
N LEU A 455 10.38 3.55 3.29
CA LEU A 455 10.95 2.29 3.74
C LEU A 455 12.20 1.95 2.92
N PHE A 456 12.16 2.07 1.61
CA PHE A 456 13.32 1.87 0.75
C PHE A 456 14.48 2.81 1.12
N LYS A 457 14.17 4.07 1.45
CA LYS A 457 15.20 5.02 1.91
C LYS A 457 15.83 4.60 3.24
N ASP A 458 15.05 4.05 4.17
CA ASP A 458 15.58 3.50 5.42
C ASP A 458 16.51 2.31 5.18
N GLU A 459 16.24 1.49 4.16
CA GLU A 459 17.08 0.34 3.79
C GLU A 459 18.34 0.71 3.01
N GLY A 460 18.45 1.94 2.51
CA GLY A 460 19.65 2.44 1.83
C GLY A 460 19.45 2.83 0.36
N TRP A 461 18.26 2.68 -0.22
CA TRP A 461 17.96 3.21 -1.54
C TRP A 461 18.14 4.73 -1.59
N LYS A 462 18.73 5.21 -2.64
CA LYS A 462 18.68 6.64 -2.99
C LYS A 462 17.40 6.91 -3.76
N LEU A 463 16.67 7.96 -3.35
CA LEU A 463 15.42 8.36 -4.00
C LEU A 463 15.62 9.61 -4.86
N ASN A 464 14.86 9.70 -5.94
CA ASN A 464 14.79 10.90 -6.76
C ASN A 464 13.79 11.90 -6.14
N GLU A 465 14.28 12.72 -5.23
CA GLU A 465 13.47 13.74 -4.54
C GLU A 465 13.39 15.08 -5.30
N ALA A 466 14.02 15.19 -6.47
CA ALA A 466 13.98 16.38 -7.32
C ALA A 466 12.66 16.49 -8.10
N ASN A 467 12.43 17.64 -8.70
CA ASN A 467 11.34 17.81 -9.67
C ASN A 467 11.56 16.94 -10.89
N GLN A 468 10.48 16.31 -11.36
CA GLN A 468 10.51 15.51 -12.58
C GLN A 468 10.79 16.38 -13.82
N ARG A 469 11.57 15.82 -14.73
CA ARG A 469 11.96 16.50 -15.98
C ARG A 469 11.49 15.70 -17.19
N LEU A 470 10.89 16.39 -18.16
CA LEU A 470 10.57 15.84 -19.47
C LEU A 470 11.67 16.25 -20.46
N LEU A 471 12.61 15.35 -20.79
CA LEU A 471 13.80 15.63 -21.64
C LEU A 471 14.48 16.96 -21.27
N GLY A 472 14.84 17.10 -19.99
CA GLY A 472 15.52 18.28 -19.48
C GLY A 472 14.61 19.47 -19.14
N CYS A 473 13.32 19.46 -19.52
CA CYS A 473 12.36 20.49 -19.09
C CYS A 473 11.84 20.22 -17.69
N ASP A 474 12.13 21.09 -16.75
CA ASP A 474 11.65 21.02 -15.37
C ASP A 474 10.16 21.31 -15.29
N THR A 475 9.37 20.33 -14.81
CA THR A 475 7.91 20.42 -14.69
C THR A 475 7.43 21.14 -13.44
N ASP A 476 8.30 21.43 -12.47
CA ASP A 476 7.96 21.93 -11.13
C ASP A 476 7.10 20.94 -10.31
N ILE A 477 7.05 19.68 -10.73
CA ILE A 477 6.32 18.60 -10.05
C ILE A 477 7.34 17.66 -9.41
N PRO A 478 7.37 17.51 -8.08
CA PRO A 478 8.27 16.56 -7.42
C PRO A 478 8.07 15.14 -7.95
N THR A 479 9.14 14.40 -8.15
CA THR A 479 9.04 12.98 -8.50
C THR A 479 8.31 12.21 -7.40
N ILE A 480 8.69 12.51 -6.14
CA ILE A 480 8.04 12.03 -4.93
C ILE A 480 7.72 13.24 -4.07
N ALA A 481 6.47 13.40 -3.70
CA ALA A 481 6.01 14.36 -2.69
C ALA A 481 5.84 13.66 -1.32
N PRO A 482 5.68 14.43 -0.22
CA PRO A 482 5.45 13.83 1.10
C PRO A 482 4.30 12.83 1.11
N GLY A 483 4.45 11.75 1.89
CA GLY A 483 3.47 10.67 1.98
C GLY A 483 3.53 9.65 0.84
N GLY A 484 4.52 9.73 -0.06
CA GLY A 484 4.67 8.78 -1.16
C GLY A 484 3.89 9.11 -2.42
N VAL A 485 3.40 10.36 -2.54
CA VAL A 485 2.69 10.83 -3.74
C VAL A 485 3.69 10.98 -4.90
N ILE A 486 3.46 10.25 -6.01
CA ILE A 486 4.37 10.10 -7.15
C ILE A 486 3.81 10.69 -8.46
N VAL A 487 3.04 11.77 -8.38
CA VAL A 487 2.47 12.43 -9.58
C VAL A 487 3.55 12.80 -10.60
N GLY A 488 4.74 13.24 -10.15
CA GLY A 488 5.85 13.55 -11.07
C GLY A 488 6.36 12.31 -11.81
N ALA A 489 6.52 11.17 -11.12
CA ALA A 489 6.87 9.90 -11.77
C ALA A 489 5.81 9.48 -12.78
N ASN A 490 4.52 9.62 -12.43
CA ASN A 490 3.41 9.35 -13.35
C ASN A 490 3.47 10.22 -14.61
N VAL A 491 3.82 11.49 -14.50
CA VAL A 491 3.93 12.40 -15.66
C VAL A 491 4.96 11.88 -16.68
N VAL A 492 6.12 11.40 -16.26
CA VAL A 492 7.11 10.89 -17.21
C VAL A 492 6.73 9.53 -17.76
N ALA A 493 6.20 8.62 -16.94
CA ALA A 493 5.71 7.31 -17.38
C ALA A 493 4.59 7.47 -18.42
N SER A 494 3.62 8.33 -18.15
CA SER A 494 2.52 8.64 -19.09
C SER A 494 3.03 9.31 -20.37
N ALA A 495 3.97 10.24 -20.30
CA ALA A 495 4.51 10.90 -21.49
C ALA A 495 5.24 9.90 -22.41
N ARG A 496 6.00 8.97 -21.85
CA ARG A 496 6.66 7.88 -22.59
C ARG A 496 5.65 6.95 -23.26
N LEU A 497 4.68 6.47 -22.48
CA LEU A 497 3.63 5.59 -22.99
C LEU A 497 2.83 6.23 -24.13
N LEU A 498 2.38 7.48 -23.94
CA LEU A 498 1.60 8.19 -24.94
C LEU A 498 2.40 8.47 -26.22
N ALA A 499 3.70 8.76 -26.09
CA ALA A 499 4.57 8.95 -27.25
C ALA A 499 4.78 7.62 -28.00
N ALA A 500 5.03 6.52 -27.30
CA ALA A 500 5.21 5.19 -27.88
C ALA A 500 3.93 4.67 -28.57
N ALA A 501 2.75 4.98 -28.02
CA ALA A 501 1.46 4.55 -28.58
C ALA A 501 0.97 5.40 -29.76
N ALA A 502 1.44 6.65 -29.89
CA ALA A 502 0.94 7.57 -30.89
C ALA A 502 1.45 7.21 -32.30
N GLY A 503 0.55 7.10 -33.27
CA GLY A 503 0.89 6.91 -34.69
C GLY A 503 1.41 8.19 -35.37
N SER A 504 1.31 9.34 -34.70
CA SER A 504 1.77 10.63 -35.23
C SER A 504 2.06 11.65 -34.13
N LEU A 505 2.93 12.64 -34.45
CA LEU A 505 3.20 13.78 -33.57
C LEU A 505 1.92 14.57 -33.21
N GLY A 506 0.96 14.66 -34.15
CA GLY A 506 -0.33 15.33 -33.89
C GLY A 506 -1.17 14.59 -32.83
N GLU A 507 -1.20 13.28 -32.93
CA GLU A 507 -1.88 12.41 -31.95
C GLU A 507 -1.20 12.48 -30.59
N TYR A 508 0.12 12.36 -30.52
CA TYR A 508 0.85 12.53 -29.25
C TYR A 508 0.55 13.87 -28.59
N ARG A 509 0.57 14.97 -29.33
CA ARG A 509 0.23 16.29 -28.79
C ARG A 509 -1.16 16.33 -28.19
N SER A 510 -2.14 15.81 -28.92
CA SER A 510 -3.52 15.80 -28.45
C SER A 510 -3.66 14.97 -27.15
N THR A 511 -3.09 13.77 -27.13
CA THR A 511 -3.23 12.86 -25.99
C THR A 511 -2.49 13.34 -24.75
N ILE A 512 -1.26 13.90 -24.91
CA ILE A 512 -0.48 14.41 -23.76
C ILE A 512 -1.07 15.69 -23.16
N HIS A 513 -1.65 16.58 -23.98
CA HIS A 513 -2.37 17.75 -23.46
C HIS A 513 -3.66 17.32 -22.72
N ASN A 514 -4.45 16.42 -23.29
CA ASN A 514 -5.63 15.86 -22.61
C ASN A 514 -5.27 15.19 -21.26
N TYR A 515 -4.11 14.54 -21.19
CA TYR A 515 -3.59 13.97 -19.95
C TYR A 515 -3.25 15.06 -18.93
N ALA A 516 -2.52 16.11 -19.33
CA ALA A 516 -2.16 17.23 -18.46
C ALA A 516 -3.40 17.97 -17.93
N ASP A 517 -4.40 18.18 -18.79
CA ASP A 517 -5.69 18.80 -18.42
C ASP A 517 -6.45 17.95 -17.38
N ARG A 518 -6.43 16.61 -17.51
CA ARG A 518 -7.01 15.71 -16.50
C ARG A 518 -6.31 15.83 -15.14
N LEU A 519 -4.96 15.81 -15.10
CA LEU A 519 -4.22 15.98 -13.84
C LEU A 519 -4.58 17.30 -13.14
N ALA A 520 -4.75 18.37 -13.91
CA ALA A 520 -5.16 19.68 -13.38
C ALA A 520 -6.63 19.67 -12.92
N GLY A 521 -7.52 19.04 -13.70
CA GLY A 521 -8.95 18.90 -13.40
C GLY A 521 -9.24 18.04 -12.17
N ASP A 522 -8.45 16.98 -11.98
CA ASP A 522 -8.52 16.09 -10.80
C ASP A 522 -7.85 16.72 -9.54
N GLY A 523 -7.31 17.94 -9.67
CA GLY A 523 -6.70 18.66 -8.54
C GLY A 523 -5.31 18.12 -8.13
N LEU A 524 -4.69 17.28 -8.94
CA LEU A 524 -3.37 16.70 -8.68
C LEU A 524 -2.22 17.68 -8.92
N LEU A 525 -2.46 18.76 -9.63
CA LEU A 525 -1.51 19.84 -9.92
C LEU A 525 -2.00 21.17 -9.38
N SER A 526 -1.10 21.92 -8.73
CA SER A 526 -1.33 23.33 -8.50
C SER A 526 -1.37 24.10 -9.82
N ARG A 527 -1.98 25.30 -9.83
CA ARG A 527 -2.02 26.16 -11.03
C ARG A 527 -0.63 26.45 -11.60
N ARG A 528 0.37 26.61 -10.73
CA ARG A 528 1.76 26.85 -11.14
C ARG A 528 2.35 25.61 -11.83
N GLN A 529 2.15 24.43 -11.28
CA GLN A 529 2.62 23.17 -11.86
C GLN A 529 1.96 22.91 -13.21
N ALA A 530 0.64 23.09 -13.33
CA ALA A 530 -0.06 22.96 -14.60
C ALA A 530 0.53 23.88 -15.67
N GLN A 531 0.72 25.18 -15.37
CA GLN A 531 1.36 26.13 -16.29
C GLN A 531 2.81 25.76 -16.63
N ARG A 532 3.53 25.12 -15.71
CA ARG A 532 4.91 24.69 -15.93
C ARG A 532 4.95 23.47 -16.84
N LEU A 533 4.05 22.52 -16.60
CA LEU A 533 3.87 21.34 -17.46
C LEU A 533 3.51 21.75 -18.89
N ASP A 534 2.55 22.68 -19.08
CA ASP A 534 2.19 23.21 -20.41
C ASP A 534 3.39 23.78 -21.18
N ARG A 535 4.29 24.47 -20.48
CA ARG A 535 5.53 24.97 -21.10
C ARG A 535 6.44 23.83 -21.56
N CYS A 536 6.47 22.71 -20.81
CA CYS A 536 7.20 21.51 -21.18
C CYS A 536 6.50 20.70 -22.31
N LEU A 537 5.25 21.01 -22.61
CA LEU A 537 4.45 20.41 -23.68
C LEU A 537 4.27 21.32 -24.91
N ASN A 538 5.06 22.40 -25.03
CA ASN A 538 5.02 23.25 -26.22
C ASN A 538 5.39 22.50 -27.51
N PRO A 539 5.09 23.06 -28.72
CA PRO A 539 5.29 22.36 -29.98
C PRO A 539 6.71 21.85 -30.24
N ALA A 540 7.74 22.56 -29.77
CA ALA A 540 9.13 22.10 -29.93
C ALA A 540 9.48 20.94 -29.00
N ARG A 541 9.04 21.02 -27.73
CA ARG A 541 9.28 19.98 -26.72
C ARG A 541 8.52 18.69 -27.00
N THR A 542 7.25 18.78 -27.39
CA THR A 542 6.47 17.60 -27.78
C THR A 542 7.04 16.90 -29.01
N ARG A 543 7.64 17.63 -29.94
CA ARG A 543 8.39 17.03 -31.05
C ARG A 543 9.60 16.24 -30.54
N GLN A 544 10.43 16.82 -29.68
CA GLN A 544 11.58 16.13 -29.08
C GLN A 544 11.16 14.86 -28.32
N GLN A 545 10.07 14.93 -27.53
CA GLN A 545 9.53 13.80 -26.78
C GLN A 545 9.07 12.68 -27.73
N PHE A 546 8.35 13.04 -28.78
CA PHE A 546 7.89 12.07 -29.78
C PHE A 546 9.04 11.44 -30.57
N GLU A 547 10.07 12.21 -30.93
CA GLU A 547 11.29 11.70 -31.58
C GLU A 547 12.10 10.78 -30.65
N ALA A 548 12.12 11.05 -29.34
CA ALA A 548 12.86 10.26 -28.36
C ALA A 548 12.14 8.99 -27.90
N TRP A 549 10.80 9.02 -27.84
CA TRP A 549 10.00 7.96 -27.22
C TRP A 549 8.94 7.33 -28.14
N GLY A 550 8.72 7.88 -29.34
CA GLY A 550 7.75 7.34 -30.31
C GLY A 550 8.20 6.01 -30.92
N SER A 551 7.25 5.24 -31.41
CA SER A 551 7.44 3.88 -31.96
C SER A 551 8.38 3.78 -33.19
N GLY A 552 8.86 4.90 -33.70
CA GLY A 552 9.87 4.94 -34.78
C GLY A 552 11.32 5.06 -34.30
N SER A 553 11.57 5.19 -32.97
CA SER A 553 12.91 5.33 -32.38
C SER A 553 13.47 4.03 -31.77
N GLY A 554 12.76 2.92 -31.91
CA GLY A 554 13.13 1.62 -31.36
C GLY A 554 14.10 0.82 -32.19
N GLU A 555 15.27 1.40 -32.46
CA GLU A 555 16.52 0.71 -32.78
C GLU A 555 17.64 1.73 -32.59
N GLN A 556 18.15 1.81 -31.38
CA GLN A 556 19.51 2.28 -31.10
C GLN A 556 19.86 2.14 -29.63
N ASP A 557 20.75 1.19 -29.40
CA ASP A 557 21.80 0.98 -28.39
C ASP A 557 21.35 0.66 -26.96
#